data_ca0cd90af1d3bd442db3eb074f334638
#
_entry.id   ca0cd90af1d3bd442db3eb074f334638
#
_cell.length_a   1.000
_cell.length_b   1.000
_cell.length_c   1.000
_cell.angle_alpha   90.00
_cell.angle_beta   90.00
_cell.angle_gamma   90.00
#
_symmetry.space_group_name_H-M   'P 1'
#
loop_
_entity.id
_entity.type
_entity.pdbx_description
1 polymer ?
#
loop_
_entity_poly.entity_id
_entity_poly.type
_entity_poly.pdbx_seq_one_letter_code
_entity_poly.pdbx_strand_id
1 'polypeptide(L)' 'MSLLSVIVPCYNEEESVALFYQELTKNDPFFKEKEIELELLYIDDGSKDGTVREVKKLIEQDSRVHIVSF' A
#
# COMPACT_ATOMS: atom_id res chain seq x y z
N MET A 1 -14.12 -7.81 14.50
CA MET A 1 -13.40 -6.91 13.58
C MET A 1 -11.91 -7.01 13.81
N SER A 2 -11.15 -7.20 12.75
CA SER A 2 -9.71 -7.38 12.84
C SER A 2 -9.01 -6.35 11.95
N LEU A 3 -7.82 -5.94 12.34
CA LEU A 3 -6.98 -5.06 11.53
C LEU A 3 -5.81 -5.87 10.96
N LEU A 4 -5.66 -5.83 9.65
CA LEU A 4 -4.52 -6.43 8.97
C LEU A 4 -3.62 -5.30 8.45
N SER A 5 -2.45 -5.19 9.03
CA SER A 5 -1.45 -4.22 8.58
C SER A 5 -0.42 -4.94 7.72
N VAL A 6 -0.33 -4.53 6.46
CA VAL A 6 0.64 -5.09 5.52
C VAL A 6 1.75 -4.08 5.34
N ILE A 7 2.96 -4.48 5.70
CA ILE A 7 4.15 -3.61 5.62
C ILE A 7 4.93 -4.00 4.37
N VAL A 8 5.13 -3.04 3.49
CA VAL A 8 5.76 -3.27 2.18
C VAL A 8 7.01 -2.42 2.08
N PRO A 9 8.19 -3.00 2.27
CA PRO A 9 9.42 -2.26 2.00
C PRO A 9 9.54 -2.02 0.49
N CYS A 10 9.78 -0.77 0.12
CA CYS A 10 9.95 -0.41 -1.29
C CYS A 10 11.15 0.52 -1.43
N TYR A 11 11.95 0.26 -2.46
CA TYR A 11 13.12 1.06 -2.77
C TYR A 11 13.34 0.99 -4.28
N ASN A 12 13.18 2.14 -4.94
CA ASN A 12 13.27 2.21 -6.40
C ASN A 12 12.39 1.17 -7.10
N GLU A 13 11.14 1.04 -6.64
CA GLU A 13 10.20 0.05 -7.16
C GLU A 13 8.90 0.70 -7.65
N GLU A 14 9.02 1.82 -8.39
CA GLU A 14 7.84 2.56 -8.81
C GLU A 14 6.83 1.73 -9.62
N GLU A 15 7.32 0.77 -10.43
CA GLU A 15 6.42 -0.09 -11.20
C GLU A 15 5.66 -1.08 -10.33
N SER A 16 6.25 -1.50 -9.23
CA SER A 16 5.67 -2.52 -8.35
C SER A 16 4.64 -1.96 -7.37
N VAL A 17 4.72 -0.67 -7.07
CA VAL A 17 3.86 -0.03 -6.06
C VAL A 17 2.39 -0.20 -6.39
N ALA A 18 1.97 0.25 -7.57
CA ALA A 18 0.57 0.17 -7.99
C ALA A 18 0.14 -1.28 -8.22
N LEU A 19 1.04 -2.10 -8.77
CA LEU A 19 0.74 -3.48 -9.05
C LEU A 19 0.46 -4.27 -7.78
N PHE A 20 1.28 -4.06 -6.74
CA PHE A 20 1.08 -4.70 -5.45
C PHE A 20 -0.25 -4.27 -4.83
N TYR A 21 -0.55 -2.98 -4.89
CA TYR A 21 -1.82 -2.45 -4.38
C TYR A 21 -3.01 -3.11 -5.08
N GLN A 22 -2.96 -3.22 -6.41
CA GLN A 22 -4.03 -3.85 -7.17
C GLN A 22 -4.23 -5.31 -6.80
N GLU A 23 -3.14 -6.05 -6.65
CA GLU A 23 -3.21 -7.46 -6.29
C GLU A 23 -3.79 -7.66 -4.89
N LEU A 24 -3.40 -6.79 -3.96
CA LEU A 24 -3.88 -6.88 -2.59
C LEU A 24 -5.37 -6.53 -2.51
N THR A 25 -5.79 -5.46 -3.19
CA THR A 25 -7.18 -5.00 -3.11
C THR A 25 -8.15 -5.87 -3.89
N LYS A 26 -7.68 -6.77 -4.74
CA LYS A 26 -8.54 -7.79 -5.33
C LYS A 26 -9.22 -8.64 -4.28
N ASN A 27 -8.65 -8.71 -3.08
CA ASN A 27 -9.20 -9.48 -1.97
C ASN A 27 -10.15 -8.66 -1.08
N ASP A 28 -10.48 -7.42 -1.46
CA ASP A 28 -11.38 -6.59 -0.67
C ASP A 28 -12.72 -7.27 -0.35
N PRO A 29 -13.39 -7.97 -1.30
CA PRO A 29 -14.62 -8.68 -0.95
C PRO A 29 -14.43 -9.73 0.16
N PHE A 30 -13.30 -10.43 0.14
CA PHE A 30 -12.96 -11.39 1.18
C PHE A 30 -12.74 -10.70 2.53
N PHE A 31 -11.99 -9.60 2.54
CA PHE A 31 -11.73 -8.84 3.75
C PHE A 31 -13.03 -8.31 4.34
N LYS A 32 -13.91 -7.80 3.51
CA LYS A 32 -15.21 -7.30 3.95
C LYS A 32 -16.06 -8.41 4.55
N GLU A 33 -16.09 -9.57 3.92
CA GLU A 33 -16.85 -10.72 4.40
C GLU A 33 -16.36 -11.18 5.78
N LYS A 34 -15.04 -11.13 6.00
CA LYS A 34 -14.43 -11.55 7.27
C LYS A 34 -14.32 -10.43 8.30
N GLU A 35 -14.85 -9.26 7.98
CA GLU A 35 -14.78 -8.08 8.85
C GLU A 35 -13.34 -7.69 9.19
N ILE A 36 -12.47 -7.77 8.19
CA ILE A 36 -11.05 -7.40 8.32
C ILE A 36 -10.86 -6.00 7.74
N GLU A 37 -10.28 -5.10 8.54
CA GLU A 37 -9.83 -3.80 8.06
C GLU A 37 -8.41 -3.94 7.55
N LEU A 38 -8.17 -3.44 6.35
CA LEU A 38 -6.85 -3.48 5.73
C LEU A 38 -6.13 -2.15 5.92
N GLU A 39 -4.86 -2.22 6.30
CA GLU A 39 -3.97 -1.07 6.31
C GLU A 39 -2.72 -1.45 5.53
N LEU A 40 -2.35 -0.61 4.59
CA LEU A 40 -1.18 -0.84 3.75
C LEU A 40 -0.13 0.23 4.04
N LEU A 41 1.04 -0.18 4.50
CA LEU A 41 2.10 0.72 4.88
C LEU A 41 3.33 0.47 4.01
N TYR A 42 3.63 1.43 3.15
CA TYR A 42 4.85 1.41 2.35
C TYR A 42 5.98 2.03 3.15
N ILE A 43 7.11 1.34 3.18
CA ILE A 43 8.33 1.84 3.83
C ILE A 43 9.33 2.16 2.72
N ASP A 44 9.63 3.44 2.54
CA ASP A 44 10.56 3.89 1.51
C ASP A 44 11.89 4.30 2.15
N ASP A 45 12.98 3.70 1.68
CA ASP A 45 14.32 3.96 2.19
C ASP A 45 15.13 4.76 1.17
N GLY A 46 14.67 5.98 0.89
CA GLY A 46 15.41 6.91 0.06
C GLY A 46 15.36 6.64 -1.45
N SER A 47 14.20 6.20 -1.95
CA SER A 47 14.03 5.99 -3.40
C SER A 47 14.31 7.24 -4.21
N LYS A 48 14.97 7.06 -5.34
CA LYS A 48 15.34 8.14 -6.25
C LYS A 48 14.48 8.19 -7.50
N ASP A 49 13.63 7.19 -7.70
CA ASP A 49 12.68 7.15 -8.81
C ASP A 49 11.32 7.68 -8.38
N GLY A 50 10.26 7.34 -9.11
CA GLY A 50 8.91 7.78 -8.83
C GLY A 50 8.18 6.99 -7.75
N THR A 51 8.86 6.13 -6.98
CA THR A 51 8.24 5.26 -5.99
C THR A 51 7.35 6.04 -5.01
N VAL A 52 7.90 7.08 -4.38
CA VAL A 52 7.15 7.89 -3.41
C VAL A 52 5.94 8.56 -4.06
N ARG A 53 6.12 9.07 -5.27
CA ARG A 53 5.03 9.71 -6.01
C ARG A 53 3.90 8.72 -6.30
N GLU A 54 4.23 7.49 -6.66
CA GLU A 54 3.23 6.47 -6.92
C GLU A 54 2.46 6.10 -5.65
N VAL A 55 3.16 5.99 -4.52
CA VAL A 55 2.48 5.73 -3.24
C VAL A 55 1.56 6.89 -2.87
N LYS A 56 2.00 8.13 -3.08
CA LYS A 56 1.17 9.31 -2.78
C LYS A 56 -0.10 9.34 -3.61
N LYS A 57 -0.04 8.91 -4.86
CA LYS A 57 -1.25 8.79 -5.69
C LYS A 57 -2.24 7.79 -5.09
N LEU A 58 -1.75 6.68 -4.57
CA LEU A 58 -2.61 5.69 -3.92
C LEU A 58 -3.22 6.23 -2.63
N ILE A 59 -2.46 7.00 -1.86
CA ILE A 59 -2.96 7.63 -0.64
C ILE A 59 -4.14 8.56 -0.94
N GLU A 60 -4.07 9.30 -2.04
CA GLU A 60 -5.16 10.17 -2.45
C GLU A 60 -6.44 9.40 -2.81
N GLN A 61 -6.28 8.18 -3.31
CA GLN A 61 -7.40 7.35 -3.75
C GLN A 61 -7.94 6.46 -2.65
N ASP A 62 -7.12 6.10 -1.66
CA ASP A 62 -7.47 5.11 -0.66
C ASP A 62 -6.83 5.48 0.68
N SER A 63 -7.66 5.83 1.65
CA SER A 63 -7.20 6.27 2.98
C SER A 63 -6.51 5.16 3.77
N ARG A 64 -6.58 3.92 3.31
CA ARG A 64 -5.92 2.79 3.97
C ARG A 64 -4.42 2.73 3.67
N VAL A 65 -3.96 3.51 2.69
CA VAL A 65 -2.57 3.51 2.25
C VAL A 65 -1.79 4.58 2.99
N HIS A 66 -0.63 4.21 3.51
CA HIS A 66 0.27 5.11 4.22
C HIS A 66 1.69 4.92 3.73
N ILE A 67 2.55 5.88 4.01
CA ILE A 67 3.96 5.79 3.66
C ILE A 67 4.81 6.33 4.81
N VAL A 68 5.93 5.65 5.05
CA VAL A 68 7.01 6.14 5.90
C VAL A 68 8.25 6.25 5.03
N SER A 69 8.83 7.43 4.96
CA SER A 69 10.00 7.72 4.12
C SER A 69 11.19 8.11 5.00
N PHE A 70 12.33 7.55 4.69
CA PHE A 70 13.56 7.84 5.44
C PHE A 70 14.53 8.68 4.62
#